data_a3776b9d38451db6095cfb6b13ae10ae
#
_entry.id   a3776b9d38451db6095cfb6b13ae10ae
#
_cell.length_a   1.000
_cell.length_b   1.000
_cell.length_c   1.000
_cell.angle_alpha   90.00
_cell.angle_beta   90.00
_cell.angle_gamma   90.00
#
_symmetry.space_group_name_H-M   'P 1'
#
loop_
_entity.id
_entity.type
_entity.pdbx_description
1 polymer ?
#
loop_
_entity_poly.entity_id
_entity_poly.type
_entity_poly.pdbx_seq_one_letter_code
_entity_poly.pdbx_strand_id
1 'polypeptide(L)'
;YRDQYINDEFTLSISNEKVNPDRYTWDIYHDEWIFRYLCESASTSKEQVKTYMDSNNLAFTRENVKINKSLLTGYDCEIYSIEIKDHENIAKPFYNIAVVRPSNARTFTFIVMKSKTNMDNEFDDMIRSFKKLSVFGKASKVSEFDLKIPPYLNEETQRYYKKLMEQNYTEWGIFSYSMFSNPKYKQSQEEKIKNRKIYLEGLMDYEFGIIPTYSHCGRITDDYQETFPVETANRFAGGNGFNNKPVIQYTLQFTASNNEGLYGYTPMFDILRGKYDNYFKKLASDIKAYGKPVLFRLNNEMNTDWTSYCGLMTLNDPDIFIATWRRLYKIFEEEGVDNCIWIFNPVETSTPFSNWGEDMSYFPGIDYVQALGLTAYEDNNSNNVNSFTFRNDYTRYYEKNKDSWSAYPWIISEFGCGAGGNASGERYRNQASQANYVKGMFADFNDRENHPYLQNIKGAVWFSANDYTTNGKVVNQYELVIDK
;
A
#
# COMPACT_ATOMS: atom_id res chain seq x y z
N TYR A 1 -3.50 -11.41 18.28
CA TYR A 1 -2.27 -11.40 19.06
C TYR A 1 -1.10 -11.89 18.19
N ARG A 2 -0.01 -11.15 18.12
CA ARG A 2 1.20 -11.48 17.35
C ARG A 2 2.43 -11.29 18.20
N ASP A 3 3.34 -12.28 18.17
CA ASP A 3 4.70 -12.14 18.65
C ASP A 3 5.70 -12.45 17.53
N GLN A 4 6.80 -11.75 17.53
CA GLN A 4 7.86 -11.97 16.57
C GLN A 4 9.22 -11.99 17.29
N TYR A 5 10.03 -12.99 16.97
CA TYR A 5 11.41 -13.08 17.34
C TYR A 5 12.28 -12.98 16.08
N ILE A 6 13.26 -12.10 16.10
CA ILE A 6 14.13 -11.83 14.95
C ILE A 6 15.58 -12.00 15.38
N ASN A 7 16.34 -12.75 14.62
CA ASN A 7 17.79 -12.77 14.68
C ASN A 7 18.39 -12.85 13.27
N ASP A 8 19.72 -12.92 13.15
CA ASP A 8 20.39 -12.93 11.85
C ASP A 8 20.06 -14.18 11.02
N GLU A 9 19.80 -15.32 11.65
CA GLU A 9 19.58 -16.60 10.97
C GLU A 9 18.11 -16.82 10.59
N PHE A 10 17.20 -16.47 11.48
CA PHE A 10 15.77 -16.66 11.23
C PHE A 10 14.88 -15.58 11.84
N THR A 11 13.67 -15.53 11.35
CA THR A 11 12.56 -14.77 11.94
C THR A 11 11.44 -15.74 12.24
N LEU A 12 10.97 -15.75 13.49
CA LEU A 12 9.84 -16.55 13.95
C LEU A 12 8.67 -15.62 14.26
N SER A 13 7.51 -15.86 13.62
CA SER A 13 6.27 -15.14 13.88
C SER A 13 5.22 -16.11 14.40
N ILE A 14 4.54 -15.75 15.47
CA ILE A 14 3.46 -16.55 16.07
C ILE A 14 2.23 -15.68 16.18
N SER A 15 1.11 -16.18 15.68
CA SER A 15 -0.18 -15.50 15.70
C SER A 15 -1.28 -16.43 16.21
N ASN A 16 -2.11 -15.94 17.13
CA ASN A 16 -3.31 -16.64 17.60
C ASN A 16 -4.56 -15.95 17.08
N GLU A 17 -5.36 -16.69 16.33
CA GLU A 17 -6.54 -16.18 15.68
C GLU A 17 -7.82 -16.84 16.20
N LYS A 18 -8.88 -16.05 16.37
CA LYS A 18 -10.20 -16.54 16.71
C LYS A 18 -10.99 -16.79 15.44
N VAL A 19 -11.50 -17.99 15.32
CA VAL A 19 -12.52 -18.30 14.31
C VAL A 19 -13.87 -17.82 14.81
N ASN A 20 -14.44 -16.81 14.15
CA ASN A 20 -15.83 -16.41 14.41
C ASN A 20 -16.77 -17.28 13.56
N PRO A 21 -17.55 -18.21 14.15
CA PRO A 21 -18.43 -19.08 13.38
C PRO A 21 -19.59 -18.34 12.70
N ASP A 22 -19.92 -17.12 13.15
CA ASP A 22 -21.04 -16.34 12.64
C ASP A 22 -20.61 -15.41 11.49
N ARG A 23 -19.33 -15.12 11.36
CA ARG A 23 -18.73 -14.44 10.21
C ARG A 23 -18.09 -15.48 9.29
N TYR A 24 -18.95 -16.24 8.71
CA TYR A 24 -18.60 -17.37 7.90
C TYR A 24 -17.65 -16.97 6.79
N THR A 25 -16.53 -17.61 6.70
CA THR A 25 -15.55 -17.57 5.61
C THR A 25 -14.60 -16.40 5.58
N TRP A 26 -15.01 -15.16 5.84
CA TRP A 26 -14.16 -13.98 5.61
C TRP A 26 -13.02 -13.89 6.62
N ASP A 27 -13.27 -14.03 7.92
CA ASP A 27 -12.22 -13.97 8.95
C ASP A 27 -11.29 -15.20 8.91
N ILE A 28 -11.82 -16.37 8.61
CA ILE A 28 -11.02 -17.59 8.36
C ILE A 28 -10.20 -17.45 7.09
N TYR A 29 -10.76 -16.80 6.07
CA TYR A 29 -10.07 -16.50 4.84
C TYR A 29 -8.89 -15.57 5.04
N HIS A 30 -9.00 -14.60 5.91
CA HIS A 30 -7.97 -13.59 6.07
C HIS A 30 -6.71 -14.15 6.72
N ASP A 31 -6.84 -14.94 7.77
CA ASP A 31 -5.71 -15.42 8.56
C ASP A 31 -5.11 -16.74 8.06
N GLU A 32 -5.92 -17.58 7.42
CA GLU A 32 -5.47 -18.78 6.71
C GLU A 32 -5.15 -18.52 5.22
N TRP A 33 -5.26 -17.29 4.76
CA TRP A 33 -5.37 -17.04 3.33
C TRP A 33 -4.13 -17.44 2.53
N ILE A 34 -2.94 -17.12 3.00
CA ILE A 34 -1.72 -17.58 2.36
C ILE A 34 -1.66 -19.08 2.33
N PHE A 35 -2.02 -19.64 3.44
CA PHE A 35 -2.01 -21.08 3.60
C PHE A 35 -3.03 -21.74 2.69
N ARG A 36 -4.22 -21.22 2.62
CA ARG A 36 -5.26 -21.68 1.71
C ARG A 36 -4.96 -21.32 0.27
N TYR A 37 -4.42 -20.15 0.03
CA TYR A 37 -4.02 -19.71 -1.29
C TYR A 37 -2.89 -20.59 -1.84
N LEU A 38 -1.88 -20.88 -1.02
CA LEU A 38 -0.75 -21.71 -1.41
C LEU A 38 -1.00 -23.22 -1.24
N CYS A 39 -1.97 -23.61 -0.42
CA CYS A 39 -2.13 -24.98 0.04
C CYS A 39 -3.55 -25.56 -0.12
N GLU A 40 -4.33 -25.11 -1.09
CA GLU A 40 -5.66 -25.67 -1.41
C GLU A 40 -6.83 -25.09 -0.60
N SER A 41 -7.11 -23.84 -0.75
CA SER A 41 -8.37 -23.32 -0.23
C SER A 41 -9.56 -23.81 -1.04
N ALA A 42 -10.74 -23.82 -0.43
CA ALA A 42 -11.98 -24.14 -1.11
C ALA A 42 -12.34 -23.22 -2.31
N SER A 43 -11.68 -22.06 -2.41
CA SER A 43 -11.86 -21.06 -3.48
C SER A 43 -10.71 -21.01 -4.49
N THR A 44 -9.58 -21.67 -4.21
CA THR A 44 -8.40 -21.65 -5.07
C THR A 44 -8.09 -23.06 -5.52
N SER A 45 -7.98 -23.26 -6.83
CA SER A 45 -7.65 -24.57 -7.37
C SER A 45 -6.17 -24.89 -7.18
N LYS A 46 -5.84 -26.18 -7.13
CA LYS A 46 -4.46 -26.69 -7.10
C LYS A 46 -3.62 -26.15 -8.26
N GLU A 47 -4.25 -25.98 -9.44
CA GLU A 47 -3.63 -25.44 -10.63
C GLU A 47 -3.27 -23.96 -10.48
N GLN A 48 -4.14 -23.17 -9.84
CA GLN A 48 -3.84 -21.75 -9.56
C GLN A 48 -2.67 -21.62 -8.59
N VAL A 49 -2.63 -22.42 -7.52
CA VAL A 49 -1.51 -22.46 -6.58
C VAL A 49 -0.22 -22.82 -7.32
N LYS A 50 -0.25 -23.87 -8.13
CA LYS A 50 0.91 -24.30 -8.93
C LYS A 50 1.36 -23.20 -9.87
N THR A 51 0.44 -22.59 -10.60
CA THR A 51 0.73 -21.48 -11.52
C THR A 51 1.39 -20.31 -10.78
N TYR A 52 0.87 -19.94 -9.62
CA TYR A 52 1.50 -18.91 -8.79
C TYR A 52 2.91 -19.28 -8.35
N MET A 53 3.09 -20.49 -7.83
CA MET A 53 4.39 -20.98 -7.37
C MET A 53 5.42 -20.97 -8.50
N ASP A 54 5.06 -21.56 -9.63
CA ASP A 54 5.94 -21.67 -10.81
C ASP A 54 6.28 -20.28 -11.38
N SER A 55 5.29 -19.38 -11.49
CA SER A 55 5.47 -18.02 -12.01
C SER A 55 6.40 -17.17 -11.15
N ASN A 56 6.45 -17.44 -9.84
CA ASN A 56 7.25 -16.69 -8.89
C ASN A 56 8.53 -17.44 -8.45
N ASN A 57 8.82 -18.57 -9.08
CA ASN A 57 9.95 -19.41 -8.72
C ASN A 57 9.98 -19.83 -7.23
N LEU A 58 8.80 -20.18 -6.73
CA LEU A 58 8.59 -20.74 -5.42
C LEU A 58 8.44 -22.25 -5.53
N ALA A 59 8.91 -22.98 -4.55
CA ALA A 59 8.72 -24.42 -4.52
C ALA A 59 8.27 -24.89 -3.15
N PHE A 60 7.21 -25.71 -3.11
CA PHE A 60 6.96 -26.52 -1.94
C PHE A 60 8.09 -27.54 -1.80
N THR A 61 8.82 -27.45 -0.69
CA THR A 61 9.79 -28.47 -0.31
C THR A 61 9.15 -29.54 0.57
N ARG A 62 8.08 -29.17 1.28
CA ARG A 62 7.23 -30.08 2.04
C ARG A 62 5.78 -29.62 1.98
N GLU A 63 4.86 -30.57 1.83
CA GLU A 63 3.42 -30.31 1.84
C GLU A 63 2.73 -31.21 2.85
N ASN A 64 1.81 -30.64 3.63
CA ASN A 64 0.84 -31.39 4.43
C ASN A 64 1.48 -32.37 5.42
N VAL A 65 2.62 -31.99 5.99
CA VAL A 65 3.29 -32.82 6.99
C VAL A 65 2.48 -32.78 8.28
N LYS A 66 1.79 -33.87 8.55
CA LYS A 66 0.98 -34.01 9.77
C LYS A 66 1.85 -34.35 10.97
N ILE A 67 1.84 -33.49 11.98
CA ILE A 67 2.45 -33.83 13.26
C ILE A 67 1.50 -34.72 14.07
N ASN A 68 2.02 -35.79 14.59
CA ASN A 68 1.24 -36.77 15.35
C ASN A 68 0.57 -36.14 16.57
N LYS A 69 -0.76 -36.26 16.66
CA LYS A 69 -1.60 -35.76 17.77
C LYS A 69 -1.12 -36.19 19.15
N SER A 70 -0.49 -37.36 19.27
CA SER A 70 0.04 -37.84 20.55
C SER A 70 1.22 -37.00 21.04
N LEU A 71 1.90 -36.27 20.15
CA LEU A 71 3.01 -35.39 20.50
C LEU A 71 2.53 -33.96 20.84
N LEU A 72 1.38 -33.55 20.29
CA LEU A 72 0.75 -32.26 20.55
C LEU A 72 -0.59 -32.49 21.25
N THR A 73 -0.57 -32.75 22.55
CA THR A 73 -1.77 -33.15 23.32
C THR A 73 -2.94 -32.17 23.08
N GLY A 74 -3.99 -32.66 22.38
CA GLY A 74 -5.19 -31.90 22.12
C GLY A 74 -5.14 -30.96 20.89
N TYR A 75 -4.10 -31.03 20.06
CA TYR A 75 -3.95 -30.22 18.88
C TYR A 75 -3.73 -31.04 17.61
N ASP A 76 -4.33 -30.58 16.51
CA ASP A 76 -3.95 -30.99 15.16
C ASP A 76 -2.90 -29.99 14.64
N CYS A 77 -1.89 -30.48 13.95
CA CYS A 77 -0.88 -29.63 13.36
C CYS A 77 -0.51 -30.12 11.96
N GLU A 78 -0.45 -29.21 11.03
CA GLU A 78 0.09 -29.42 9.69
C GLU A 78 1.21 -28.44 9.44
N ILE A 79 2.28 -28.91 8.77
CA ILE A 79 3.47 -28.11 8.42
C ILE A 79 3.62 -28.11 6.92
N TYR A 80 4.02 -26.93 6.41
CA TYR A 80 4.36 -26.70 5.02
C TYR A 80 5.70 -25.99 4.95
N SER A 81 6.51 -26.33 3.96
CA SER A 81 7.77 -25.63 3.71
C SER A 81 7.81 -25.15 2.28
N ILE A 82 8.21 -23.88 2.13
CA ILE A 82 8.33 -23.19 0.84
C ILE A 82 9.75 -22.65 0.71
N GLU A 83 10.34 -22.79 -0.43
CA GLU A 83 11.60 -22.17 -0.80
C GLU A 83 11.35 -21.17 -1.93
N ILE A 84 11.83 -19.94 -1.75
CA ILE A 84 11.93 -18.97 -2.84
C ILE A 84 13.27 -19.21 -3.54
N LYS A 85 13.25 -19.57 -4.83
CA LYS A 85 14.45 -19.91 -5.60
C LYS A 85 14.99 -18.73 -6.38
N ASP A 86 16.30 -18.77 -6.65
CA ASP A 86 16.99 -17.85 -7.57
C ASP A 86 16.80 -16.35 -7.24
N HIS A 87 16.94 -15.97 -5.98
CA HIS A 87 16.98 -14.56 -5.66
C HIS A 87 18.10 -14.25 -4.67
N GLU A 88 18.92 -13.30 -5.05
CA GLU A 88 20.07 -12.86 -4.25
C GLU A 88 19.68 -11.81 -3.19
N ASN A 89 18.48 -11.22 -3.28
CA ASN A 89 18.07 -10.06 -2.49
C ASN A 89 17.09 -10.37 -1.36
N ILE A 90 16.71 -11.63 -1.16
CA ILE A 90 15.92 -12.07 -0.02
C ILE A 90 16.83 -12.78 0.97
N ALA A 91 17.03 -12.15 2.11
CA ALA A 91 17.98 -12.65 3.11
C ALA A 91 17.57 -13.99 3.72
N LYS A 92 16.27 -14.32 3.71
CA LYS A 92 15.71 -15.52 4.36
C LYS A 92 14.71 -16.20 3.43
N PRO A 93 15.16 -17.04 2.49
CA PRO A 93 14.33 -17.62 1.44
C PRO A 93 13.55 -18.87 1.82
N PHE A 94 13.83 -19.47 2.98
CA PHE A 94 13.18 -20.69 3.43
C PHE A 94 12.04 -20.35 4.40
N TYR A 95 10.85 -20.84 4.12
CA TYR A 95 9.64 -20.62 4.92
C TYR A 95 9.15 -21.96 5.46
N ASN A 96 9.00 -22.07 6.76
CA ASN A 96 8.29 -23.14 7.43
C ASN A 96 7.02 -22.56 8.07
N ILE A 97 5.88 -23.15 7.77
CA ILE A 97 4.57 -22.67 8.21
C ILE A 97 3.87 -23.83 8.94
N ALA A 98 3.54 -23.63 10.21
CA ALA A 98 2.73 -24.55 10.97
C ALA A 98 1.36 -23.95 11.28
N VAL A 99 0.32 -24.76 11.10
CA VAL A 99 -1.04 -24.45 11.52
C VAL A 99 -1.41 -25.39 12.64
N VAL A 100 -1.51 -24.87 13.86
CA VAL A 100 -1.82 -25.64 15.06
C VAL A 100 -3.27 -25.36 15.46
N ARG A 101 -4.12 -26.40 15.45
CA ARG A 101 -5.55 -26.31 15.73
C ARG A 101 -5.92 -27.14 16.94
N PRO A 102 -6.54 -26.58 17.99
CA PRO A 102 -7.20 -27.38 19.02
C PRO A 102 -8.31 -28.23 18.42
N SER A 103 -8.54 -29.44 18.91
CA SER A 103 -9.52 -30.39 18.37
C SER A 103 -10.99 -29.92 18.44
N ASN A 104 -11.26 -28.87 19.24
CA ASN A 104 -12.60 -28.27 19.41
C ASN A 104 -12.59 -26.78 19.02
N ALA A 105 -11.78 -26.37 18.07
CA ALA A 105 -11.25 -25.03 17.94
C ALA A 105 -12.21 -23.97 17.41
N ARG A 106 -12.30 -22.91 18.17
CA ARG A 106 -12.57 -21.54 17.72
C ARG A 106 -11.29 -20.69 17.60
N THR A 107 -10.12 -21.29 17.76
CA THR A 107 -8.83 -20.59 17.72
C THR A 107 -7.80 -21.50 17.09
N PHE A 108 -6.94 -20.96 16.27
CA PHE A 108 -5.77 -21.65 15.76
C PHE A 108 -4.53 -20.77 15.93
N THR A 109 -3.36 -21.38 15.91
CA THR A 109 -2.09 -20.69 15.99
C THR A 109 -1.34 -20.90 14.69
N PHE A 110 -0.97 -19.81 14.04
CA PHE A 110 0.00 -19.81 12.95
C PHE A 110 1.39 -19.58 13.52
N ILE A 111 2.33 -20.40 13.08
CA ILE A 111 3.74 -20.24 13.37
C ILE A 111 4.45 -20.21 12.03
N VAL A 112 5.09 -19.09 11.72
CA VAL A 112 5.85 -18.91 10.48
C VAL A 112 7.31 -18.64 10.85
N MET A 113 8.20 -19.51 10.36
CA MET A 113 9.63 -19.30 10.45
C MET A 113 10.19 -19.08 9.06
N LYS A 114 10.86 -17.97 8.84
CA LYS A 114 11.66 -17.73 7.65
C LYS A 114 13.14 -17.71 8.02
N SER A 115 13.98 -18.36 7.24
CA SER A 115 15.39 -18.58 7.58
C SER A 115 16.31 -18.45 6.38
N LYS A 116 17.61 -18.21 6.65
CA LYS A 116 18.67 -18.14 5.63
C LYS A 116 18.96 -19.50 5.02
N THR A 117 18.84 -20.57 5.80
CA THR A 117 19.09 -21.94 5.39
C THR A 117 17.86 -22.79 5.67
N ASN A 118 17.81 -23.98 5.06
CA ASN A 118 16.76 -24.92 5.39
C ASN A 118 16.86 -25.34 6.86
N MET A 119 15.80 -25.09 7.62
CA MET A 119 15.65 -25.39 9.04
C MET A 119 14.43 -26.28 9.31
N ASP A 120 14.13 -27.20 8.42
CA ASP A 120 12.96 -28.07 8.52
C ASP A 120 12.96 -28.90 9.80
N ASN A 121 14.12 -29.47 10.16
CA ASN A 121 14.23 -30.31 11.34
C ASN A 121 14.09 -29.52 12.64
N GLU A 122 14.76 -28.37 12.71
CA GLU A 122 14.70 -27.48 13.87
C GLU A 122 13.28 -26.94 14.06
N PHE A 123 12.60 -26.63 12.97
CA PHE A 123 11.22 -26.21 13.02
C PHE A 123 10.30 -27.32 13.51
N ASP A 124 10.45 -28.53 12.99
CA ASP A 124 9.68 -29.68 13.42
C ASP A 124 9.89 -29.98 14.90
N ASP A 125 11.11 -29.91 15.38
CA ASP A 125 11.44 -30.12 16.80
C ASP A 125 10.84 -29.01 17.69
N MET A 126 10.86 -27.77 17.22
CA MET A 126 10.21 -26.66 17.89
C MET A 126 8.69 -26.90 17.99
N ILE A 127 8.04 -27.31 16.89
CA ILE A 127 6.60 -27.60 16.89
C ILE A 127 6.26 -28.79 17.79
N ARG A 128 7.09 -29.84 17.81
CA ARG A 128 6.90 -30.98 18.74
C ARG A 128 7.02 -30.56 20.20
N SER A 129 7.79 -29.54 20.49
CA SER A 129 7.92 -28.98 21.83
C SER A 129 6.82 -27.98 22.19
N PHE A 130 5.92 -27.64 21.24
CA PHE A 130 4.87 -26.66 21.41
C PHE A 130 4.01 -26.99 22.63
N LYS A 131 3.94 -26.04 23.55
CA LYS A 131 3.04 -26.06 24.69
C LYS A 131 2.26 -24.76 24.66
N LYS A 132 1.02 -24.80 25.16
CA LYS A 132 0.26 -23.56 25.33
C LYS A 132 1.08 -22.58 26.17
N LEU A 133 1.67 -21.61 25.52
CA LEU A 133 2.42 -20.55 26.19
C LEU A 133 1.42 -19.55 26.76
N SER A 134 1.64 -19.19 28.01
CA SER A 134 0.86 -18.15 28.69
C SER A 134 1.64 -16.82 28.79
N VAL A 135 2.85 -16.77 28.28
CA VAL A 135 3.74 -15.59 28.39
C VAL A 135 4.09 -15.11 27.00
N PHE A 136 3.87 -13.85 26.80
CA PHE A 136 4.02 -13.21 25.51
C PHE A 136 4.87 -11.96 25.66
N GLY A 137 5.91 -11.85 24.87
CA GLY A 137 6.65 -10.62 24.70
C GLY A 137 5.77 -9.54 24.05
N LYS A 138 6.11 -8.30 24.22
CA LYS A 138 5.51 -7.24 23.41
C LYS A 138 6.11 -7.32 22.00
N ALA A 139 5.29 -7.24 20.96
CA ALA A 139 5.78 -7.02 19.62
C ALA A 139 6.75 -5.83 19.65
N SER A 140 7.94 -6.00 19.06
CA SER A 140 8.83 -4.88 18.87
C SER A 140 8.13 -3.88 17.94
N LYS A 141 7.57 -2.83 18.50
CA LYS A 141 7.19 -1.67 17.71
C LYS A 141 8.46 -1.06 17.15
N VAL A 142 8.40 -0.58 15.92
CA VAL A 142 9.37 0.42 15.47
C VAL A 142 9.28 1.55 16.51
N SER A 143 10.28 1.66 17.35
CA SER A 143 10.21 2.50 18.57
C SER A 143 10.78 3.89 18.35
N GLU A 144 11.43 4.12 17.22
CA GLU A 144 12.07 5.38 16.92
C GLU A 144 11.75 5.78 15.48
N PHE A 145 11.00 6.86 15.36
CA PHE A 145 10.82 7.57 14.10
C PHE A 145 11.63 8.84 14.18
N ASP A 146 12.75 8.86 13.45
CA ASP A 146 13.59 10.04 13.29
C ASP A 146 13.63 10.40 11.82
N LEU A 147 13.05 11.55 11.48
CA LEU A 147 13.01 12.04 10.12
C LEU A 147 14.40 12.48 9.66
N LYS A 148 14.92 11.82 8.64
CA LYS A 148 16.19 12.19 8.02
C LYS A 148 15.96 12.89 6.69
N ILE A 149 16.48 14.10 6.57
CA ILE A 149 16.50 14.84 5.31
C ILE A 149 17.74 14.38 4.53
N PRO A 150 17.56 13.76 3.35
CA PRO A 150 18.69 13.32 2.56
C PRO A 150 19.56 14.51 2.14
N PRO A 151 20.88 14.49 2.44
CA PRO A 151 21.77 15.62 2.15
C PRO A 151 22.00 15.83 0.65
N TYR A 152 21.69 14.84 -0.18
CA TYR A 152 21.87 14.88 -1.62
C TYR A 152 20.75 15.60 -2.38
N LEU A 153 19.65 15.96 -1.72
CA LEU A 153 18.56 16.68 -2.37
C LEU A 153 19.03 18.02 -2.93
N ASN A 154 18.60 18.36 -4.15
CA ASN A 154 18.92 19.66 -4.73
C ASN A 154 18.28 20.82 -3.95
N GLU A 155 18.80 22.04 -4.13
CA GLU A 155 18.38 23.19 -3.35
C GLU A 155 16.87 23.51 -3.45
N GLU A 156 16.26 23.32 -4.61
CA GLU A 156 14.83 23.58 -4.81
C GLU A 156 14.00 22.57 -4.02
N THR A 157 14.40 21.29 -4.05
CA THR A 157 13.73 20.21 -3.30
C THR A 157 13.93 20.38 -1.79
N GLN A 158 15.14 20.76 -1.35
CA GLN A 158 15.38 21.05 0.07
C GLN A 158 14.51 22.22 0.56
N ARG A 159 14.40 23.31 -0.21
CA ARG A 159 13.53 24.45 0.13
C ARG A 159 12.06 24.06 0.20
N TYR A 160 11.60 23.28 -0.79
CA TYR A 160 10.22 22.80 -0.78
C TYR A 160 9.95 21.90 0.42
N TYR A 161 10.86 20.97 0.71
CA TYR A 161 10.71 20.04 1.82
C TYR A 161 10.74 20.75 3.18
N LYS A 162 11.64 21.72 3.35
CA LYS A 162 11.68 22.56 4.54
C LYS A 162 10.38 23.35 4.71
N LYS A 163 9.89 23.98 3.64
CA LYS A 163 8.58 24.64 3.62
C LYS A 163 7.48 23.68 4.07
N LEU A 164 7.45 22.47 3.50
CA LEU A 164 6.45 21.46 3.82
C LEU A 164 6.45 21.09 5.31
N MET A 165 7.61 20.97 5.94
CA MET A 165 7.71 20.68 7.37
C MET A 165 7.26 21.86 8.24
N GLU A 166 7.65 23.07 7.89
CA GLU A 166 7.43 24.27 8.69
C GLU A 166 6.03 24.88 8.54
N GLN A 167 5.34 24.61 7.41
CA GLN A 167 4.03 25.19 7.15
C GLN A 167 2.97 24.70 8.16
N ASN A 168 2.07 25.60 8.55
CA ASN A 168 0.94 25.31 9.44
C ASN A 168 -0.39 25.15 8.68
N TYR A 169 -0.35 24.99 7.37
CA TYR A 169 -1.51 24.78 6.50
C TYR A 169 -1.31 23.51 5.67
N THR A 170 -2.38 23.06 5.03
CA THR A 170 -2.39 21.89 4.14
C THR A 170 -2.50 22.37 2.70
N GLU A 171 -1.61 21.90 1.83
CA GLU A 171 -1.73 22.08 0.39
C GLU A 171 -2.71 21.06 -0.18
N TRP A 172 -3.66 21.54 -0.97
CA TRP A 172 -4.68 20.68 -1.55
C TRP A 172 -4.33 20.30 -2.97
N GLY A 173 -4.68 19.06 -3.31
CA GLY A 173 -4.66 18.53 -4.66
C GLY A 173 -5.98 17.84 -4.98
N ILE A 174 -6.19 17.58 -6.25
CA ILE A 174 -7.33 16.81 -6.74
C ILE A 174 -6.88 15.88 -7.87
N PHE A 175 -7.26 14.62 -7.79
CA PHE A 175 -7.14 13.69 -8.91
C PHE A 175 -8.38 13.74 -9.76
N SER A 176 -8.21 13.82 -11.08
CA SER A 176 -9.25 13.58 -12.06
C SER A 176 -8.60 12.95 -13.29
N TYR A 177 -9.23 11.97 -13.91
CA TYR A 177 -8.66 11.25 -15.06
C TYR A 177 -8.14 12.14 -16.20
N SER A 178 -8.65 13.34 -16.34
CA SER A 178 -8.22 14.31 -17.35
C SER A 178 -7.16 15.32 -16.88
N MET A 179 -6.70 15.24 -15.63
CA MET A 179 -5.72 16.18 -15.06
C MET A 179 -4.28 15.88 -15.50
N PHE A 180 -3.99 14.63 -15.82
CA PHE A 180 -2.67 14.21 -16.28
C PHE A 180 -2.84 13.21 -17.43
N SER A 181 -2.37 13.52 -18.63
CA SER A 181 -2.55 12.63 -19.78
C SER A 181 -1.35 11.74 -20.02
N ASN A 182 -1.65 10.54 -20.46
CA ASN A 182 -0.69 9.67 -21.09
C ASN A 182 -0.20 10.27 -22.43
N PRO A 183 1.13 10.32 -22.68
CA PRO A 183 1.71 10.85 -23.92
C PRO A 183 1.25 10.14 -25.21
N LYS A 184 0.59 8.99 -25.12
CA LYS A 184 -0.07 8.34 -26.27
C LYS A 184 -1.23 9.17 -26.86
N TYR A 185 -1.78 10.11 -26.12
CA TYR A 185 -2.94 10.87 -26.57
C TYR A 185 -2.51 12.25 -27.05
N LYS A 186 -2.66 12.48 -28.35
CA LYS A 186 -2.21 13.68 -29.09
C LYS A 186 -2.77 15.01 -28.56
N GLN A 187 -2.21 16.10 -29.03
CA GLN A 187 -2.41 17.53 -28.69
C GLN A 187 -3.82 17.96 -28.22
N SER A 188 -4.91 17.33 -28.68
CA SER A 188 -6.28 17.65 -28.23
C SER A 188 -6.55 17.37 -26.75
N GLN A 189 -5.71 16.57 -26.09
CA GLN A 189 -5.85 16.28 -24.66
C GLN A 189 -5.12 17.26 -23.77
N GLU A 190 -4.07 17.88 -24.25
CA GLU A 190 -3.35 18.91 -23.50
C GLU A 190 -4.22 20.12 -23.18
N GLU A 191 -5.01 20.55 -24.15
CA GLU A 191 -6.02 21.59 -23.92
C GLU A 191 -7.09 21.12 -22.91
N LYS A 192 -7.52 19.87 -23.00
CA LYS A 192 -8.50 19.31 -22.06
C LYS A 192 -7.96 19.30 -20.63
N ILE A 193 -6.69 18.92 -20.42
CA ILE A 193 -6.05 18.88 -19.10
C ILE A 193 -5.98 20.29 -18.52
N LYS A 194 -5.44 21.24 -19.29
CA LYS A 194 -5.38 22.64 -18.90
C LYS A 194 -6.77 23.17 -18.57
N ASN A 195 -7.72 22.92 -19.43
CA ASN A 195 -9.09 23.36 -19.25
C ASN A 195 -9.75 22.71 -18.04
N ARG A 196 -9.49 21.42 -17.78
CA ARG A 196 -10.02 20.72 -16.59
C ARG A 196 -9.48 21.30 -15.30
N LYS A 197 -8.16 21.53 -15.20
CA LYS A 197 -7.56 22.18 -14.02
C LYS A 197 -8.16 23.56 -13.79
N ILE A 198 -8.16 24.41 -14.79
CA ILE A 198 -8.71 25.78 -14.70
C ILE A 198 -10.20 25.75 -14.33
N TYR A 199 -10.97 24.83 -14.92
CA TYR A 199 -12.38 24.68 -14.61
C TYR A 199 -12.62 24.29 -13.15
N LEU A 200 -11.88 23.30 -12.64
CA LEU A 200 -11.98 22.87 -11.24
C LEU A 200 -11.54 23.96 -10.28
N GLU A 201 -10.43 24.66 -10.57
CA GLU A 201 -9.94 25.78 -9.77
C GLU A 201 -10.92 26.95 -9.73
N GLY A 202 -11.56 27.23 -10.87
CA GLY A 202 -12.61 28.26 -10.93
C GLY A 202 -13.87 27.91 -10.18
N LEU A 203 -14.24 26.62 -10.17
CA LEU A 203 -15.41 26.15 -9.39
C LEU A 203 -15.16 26.16 -7.88
N MET A 204 -13.94 25.88 -7.45
CA MET A 204 -13.58 25.74 -6.04
C MET A 204 -13.00 27.03 -5.46
N ASP A 205 -12.76 28.05 -6.29
CA ASP A 205 -12.07 29.28 -5.93
C ASP A 205 -10.75 28.98 -5.20
N TYR A 206 -9.99 28.00 -5.71
CA TYR A 206 -8.75 27.51 -5.12
C TYR A 206 -7.77 27.01 -6.18
N GLU A 207 -6.51 27.41 -6.05
CA GLU A 207 -5.41 26.91 -6.89
C GLU A 207 -4.75 25.70 -6.26
N PHE A 208 -4.79 24.55 -6.95
CA PHE A 208 -4.23 23.31 -6.43
C PHE A 208 -2.69 23.34 -6.39
N GLY A 209 -2.14 23.09 -5.19
CA GLY A 209 -0.70 23.01 -4.97
C GLY A 209 -0.09 21.65 -5.31
N ILE A 210 -0.89 20.60 -5.43
CA ILE A 210 -0.45 19.24 -5.73
C ILE A 210 -1.25 18.68 -6.91
N ILE A 211 -0.54 18.16 -7.92
CA ILE A 211 -1.13 17.47 -9.06
C ILE A 211 -0.71 16.00 -9.03
N PRO A 212 -1.62 15.07 -8.72
CA PRO A 212 -1.32 13.64 -8.69
C PRO A 212 -1.32 13.03 -10.09
N THR A 213 -0.43 12.05 -10.29
CA THR A 213 -0.41 11.17 -11.45
C THR A 213 -0.05 9.76 -11.05
N TYR A 214 -0.55 8.79 -11.80
CA TYR A 214 -0.30 7.37 -11.60
C TYR A 214 0.38 6.78 -12.82
N SER A 215 1.32 5.89 -12.59
CA SER A 215 1.96 5.08 -13.61
C SER A 215 2.06 3.63 -13.17
N HIS A 216 1.98 2.74 -14.13
CA HIS A 216 2.00 1.31 -13.90
C HIS A 216 3.24 0.70 -14.53
N CYS A 217 3.94 -0.13 -13.76
CA CYS A 217 5.01 -0.96 -14.23
C CYS A 217 4.51 -2.40 -14.29
N GLY A 218 3.99 -2.79 -15.46
CA GLY A 218 3.40 -4.10 -15.70
C GLY A 218 4.40 -5.20 -15.88
N ARG A 219 4.06 -6.24 -16.65
CA ARG A 219 4.99 -7.31 -16.98
C ARG A 219 6.16 -6.77 -17.77
N ILE A 220 7.35 -7.28 -17.51
CA ILE A 220 8.57 -6.84 -18.21
C ILE A 220 8.49 -7.07 -19.72
N THR A 221 7.64 -8.01 -20.16
CA THR A 221 7.37 -8.32 -21.58
C THR A 221 6.36 -7.39 -22.23
N ASP A 222 5.73 -6.50 -21.44
CA ASP A 222 4.79 -5.54 -21.99
C ASP A 222 5.59 -4.48 -22.77
N ASP A 223 5.24 -4.26 -24.03
CA ASP A 223 5.84 -3.22 -24.87
C ASP A 223 5.59 -1.81 -24.33
N TYR A 224 4.73 -1.69 -23.35
CA TYR A 224 4.31 -0.45 -22.75
C TYR A 224 4.54 -0.44 -21.24
N GLN A 225 5.54 0.32 -20.83
CA GLN A 225 5.78 0.67 -19.44
C GLN A 225 5.72 2.18 -19.29
N GLU A 226 4.87 2.65 -18.39
CA GLU A 226 4.73 4.07 -18.12
C GLU A 226 5.94 4.59 -17.37
N THR A 227 6.53 5.66 -17.88
CA THR A 227 7.62 6.39 -17.23
C THR A 227 7.14 7.74 -16.72
N PHE A 228 8.01 8.47 -16.01
CA PHE A 228 7.68 9.81 -15.55
C PHE A 228 7.40 10.74 -16.74
N PRO A 229 6.25 11.41 -16.78
CA PRO A 229 5.84 12.23 -17.93
C PRO A 229 6.48 13.61 -17.91
N VAL A 230 7.78 13.68 -18.20
CA VAL A 230 8.64 14.89 -18.11
C VAL A 230 8.05 16.10 -18.81
N GLU A 231 7.53 15.93 -20.04
CA GLU A 231 6.99 17.06 -20.81
C GLU A 231 5.75 17.67 -20.15
N THR A 232 4.83 16.82 -19.72
CA THR A 232 3.61 17.29 -19.05
C THR A 232 3.92 17.91 -17.69
N ALA A 233 4.84 17.29 -16.92
CA ALA A 233 5.30 17.84 -15.66
C ALA A 233 5.94 19.22 -15.82
N ASN A 234 6.78 19.40 -16.84
CA ASN A 234 7.40 20.70 -17.16
C ASN A 234 6.37 21.77 -17.52
N ARG A 235 5.25 21.41 -18.14
CA ARG A 235 4.18 22.39 -18.42
C ARG A 235 3.54 22.92 -17.15
N PHE A 236 3.23 22.06 -16.20
CA PHE A 236 2.73 22.49 -14.89
C PHE A 236 3.75 23.35 -14.16
N ALA A 237 5.01 22.94 -14.12
CA ALA A 237 6.09 23.68 -13.49
C ALA A 237 6.44 24.98 -14.20
N GLY A 238 6.26 25.05 -15.51
CA GLY A 238 6.52 26.24 -16.34
C GLY A 238 5.47 27.34 -16.22
N GLY A 239 4.34 27.08 -15.57
CA GLY A 239 3.26 28.05 -15.45
C GLY A 239 2.56 28.38 -16.77
N ASN A 240 2.69 27.54 -17.80
CA ASN A 240 2.11 27.74 -19.14
C ASN A 240 0.57 27.72 -19.13
N GLY A 241 -0.01 28.82 -18.70
CA GLY A 241 -1.45 29.01 -18.53
C GLY A 241 -1.99 28.47 -17.21
N PHE A 242 -1.15 28.23 -16.24
CA PHE A 242 -1.49 27.97 -14.86
C PHE A 242 -1.00 29.15 -13.99
N ASN A 243 -1.80 29.57 -13.03
CA ASN A 243 -1.45 30.68 -12.16
C ASN A 243 -0.41 30.31 -11.12
N ASN A 244 -0.41 29.03 -10.68
CA ASN A 244 0.56 28.49 -9.74
C ASN A 244 1.47 27.44 -10.39
N LYS A 245 2.52 27.06 -9.66
CA LYS A 245 3.45 26.00 -10.03
C LYS A 245 3.26 24.82 -9.08
N PRO A 246 2.26 23.94 -9.32
CA PRO A 246 2.00 22.84 -8.45
C PRO A 246 3.14 21.83 -8.45
N VAL A 247 3.29 21.11 -7.34
CA VAL A 247 4.20 19.97 -7.24
C VAL A 247 3.52 18.73 -7.77
N ILE A 248 4.28 17.93 -8.51
CA ILE A 248 3.79 16.65 -9.02
C ILE A 248 3.89 15.59 -7.93
N GLN A 249 2.77 14.94 -7.62
CA GLN A 249 2.74 13.70 -6.87
C GLN A 249 2.71 12.54 -7.87
N TYR A 250 3.83 11.83 -7.97
CA TYR A 250 3.96 10.70 -8.88
C TYR A 250 3.81 9.39 -8.12
N THR A 251 2.78 8.63 -8.46
CA THR A 251 2.55 7.30 -7.90
C THR A 251 2.98 6.25 -8.90
N LEU A 252 3.91 5.38 -8.51
CA LEU A 252 4.30 4.20 -9.27
C LEU A 252 3.70 2.96 -8.63
N GLN A 253 2.99 2.17 -9.41
CA GLN A 253 2.39 0.90 -9.00
C GLN A 253 2.98 -0.26 -9.79
N PHE A 254 3.44 -1.29 -9.09
CA PHE A 254 3.95 -2.52 -9.72
C PHE A 254 2.78 -3.47 -10.03
N THR A 255 1.94 -3.06 -10.96
CA THR A 255 0.79 -3.84 -11.40
C THR A 255 0.64 -3.77 -12.92
N ALA A 256 0.25 -4.87 -13.52
CA ALA A 256 0.07 -4.96 -14.96
C ALA A 256 -1.26 -4.32 -15.40
N SER A 257 -2.33 -4.56 -14.66
CA SER A 257 -3.61 -3.86 -14.78
C SER A 257 -4.48 -4.13 -13.55
N ASN A 258 -5.43 -3.24 -13.29
CA ASN A 258 -6.41 -3.43 -12.22
C ASN A 258 -7.41 -4.59 -12.51
N ASN A 259 -7.40 -5.15 -13.73
CA ASN A 259 -8.31 -6.19 -14.17
C ASN A 259 -7.65 -7.57 -14.29
N GLU A 260 -6.34 -7.67 -14.10
CA GLU A 260 -5.66 -8.96 -14.09
C GLU A 260 -5.97 -9.66 -12.78
N GLY A 261 -6.42 -10.91 -12.87
CA GLY A 261 -6.60 -11.74 -11.70
C GLY A 261 -5.32 -11.75 -10.87
N LEU A 262 -5.43 -11.57 -9.56
CA LEU A 262 -4.29 -11.49 -8.65
C LEU A 262 -3.41 -12.74 -8.67
N TYR A 263 -3.93 -13.83 -9.19
CA TYR A 263 -3.30 -15.14 -9.16
C TYR A 263 -2.32 -15.34 -10.33
N GLY A 264 -1.14 -15.81 -10.00
CA GLY A 264 -0.12 -16.23 -10.95
C GLY A 264 0.92 -15.18 -11.32
N TYR A 265 0.74 -13.92 -10.97
CA TYR A 265 1.72 -12.88 -11.26
C TYR A 265 1.89 -11.88 -10.13
N THR A 266 3.14 -11.71 -9.70
CA THR A 266 3.58 -10.56 -8.92
C THR A 266 4.94 -10.08 -9.42
N PRO A 267 5.11 -8.78 -9.71
CA PRO A 267 6.39 -8.27 -10.19
C PRO A 267 7.48 -8.25 -9.11
N MET A 268 7.10 -8.34 -7.83
CA MET A 268 8.00 -8.13 -6.70
C MET A 268 9.23 -9.05 -6.73
N PHE A 269 9.02 -10.33 -6.99
CA PHE A 269 10.12 -11.29 -7.07
C PHE A 269 11.04 -11.02 -8.27
N ASP A 270 10.49 -10.64 -9.42
CA ASP A 270 11.27 -10.30 -10.61
C ASP A 270 12.02 -8.98 -10.44
N ILE A 271 11.47 -8.03 -9.73
CA ILE A 271 12.15 -6.79 -9.35
C ILE A 271 13.36 -7.12 -8.47
N LEU A 272 13.20 -7.98 -7.47
CA LEU A 272 14.29 -8.39 -6.59
C LEU A 272 15.41 -9.15 -7.35
N ARG A 273 15.07 -9.84 -8.45
CA ARG A 273 16.03 -10.47 -9.37
C ARG A 273 16.70 -9.50 -10.33
N GLY A 274 16.37 -8.22 -10.30
CA GLY A 274 16.94 -7.20 -11.17
C GLY A 274 16.36 -7.12 -12.58
N LYS A 275 15.29 -7.85 -12.89
CA LYS A 275 14.72 -7.85 -14.25
C LYS A 275 14.14 -6.48 -14.66
N TYR A 276 13.83 -5.62 -13.72
CA TYR A 276 13.29 -4.28 -13.95
C TYR A 276 14.32 -3.15 -13.83
N ASP A 277 15.59 -3.45 -13.59
CA ASP A 277 16.61 -2.44 -13.33
C ASP A 277 16.74 -1.40 -14.44
N ASN A 278 16.72 -1.84 -15.69
CA ASN A 278 16.80 -0.91 -16.84
C ASN A 278 15.60 0.04 -16.90
N TYR A 279 14.41 -0.46 -16.58
CA TYR A 279 13.22 0.37 -16.49
C TYR A 279 13.35 1.40 -15.35
N PHE A 280 13.81 0.98 -14.19
CA PHE A 280 13.97 1.88 -13.04
C PHE A 280 15.07 2.92 -13.26
N LYS A 281 16.16 2.57 -13.94
CA LYS A 281 17.18 3.53 -14.36
C LYS A 281 16.63 4.57 -15.33
N LYS A 282 15.80 4.15 -16.28
CA LYS A 282 15.12 5.08 -17.20
C LYS A 282 14.17 6.01 -16.45
N LEU A 283 13.36 5.48 -15.54
CA LEU A 283 12.47 6.26 -14.70
C LEU A 283 13.24 7.27 -13.83
N ALA A 284 14.32 6.82 -13.20
CA ALA A 284 15.20 7.67 -12.42
C ALA A 284 15.80 8.83 -13.25
N SER A 285 16.26 8.51 -14.46
CA SER A 285 16.78 9.49 -15.41
C SER A 285 15.73 10.54 -15.80
N ASP A 286 14.49 10.12 -16.04
CA ASP A 286 13.40 11.03 -16.40
C ASP A 286 13.02 11.96 -15.25
N ILE A 287 12.93 11.43 -14.02
CA ILE A 287 12.66 12.24 -12.81
C ILE A 287 13.81 13.23 -12.56
N LYS A 288 15.06 12.78 -12.66
CA LYS A 288 16.23 13.64 -12.54
C LYS A 288 16.23 14.75 -13.58
N ALA A 289 15.91 14.44 -14.84
CA ALA A 289 15.83 15.41 -15.92
C ALA A 289 14.75 16.47 -15.69
N TYR A 290 13.66 16.13 -14.99
CA TYR A 290 12.66 17.10 -14.55
C TYR A 290 13.24 18.10 -13.55
N GLY A 291 14.09 17.66 -12.62
CA GLY A 291 14.91 18.49 -11.73
C GLY A 291 14.18 19.29 -10.66
N LYS A 292 12.83 19.26 -10.62
CA LYS A 292 12.00 19.94 -9.62
C LYS A 292 11.45 18.94 -8.61
N PRO A 293 11.00 19.40 -7.42
CA PRO A 293 10.47 18.50 -6.41
C PRO A 293 9.39 17.57 -6.94
N VAL A 294 9.50 16.28 -6.61
CA VAL A 294 8.52 15.24 -6.89
C VAL A 294 8.13 14.58 -5.57
N LEU A 295 6.85 14.58 -5.26
CA LEU A 295 6.29 13.75 -4.20
C LEU A 295 6.13 12.33 -4.76
N PHE A 296 7.10 11.45 -4.46
CA PHE A 296 7.18 10.11 -5.04
C PHE A 296 6.51 9.09 -4.13
N ARG A 297 5.40 8.51 -4.58
CA ARG A 297 4.64 7.49 -3.88
C ARG A 297 4.81 6.15 -4.57
N LEU A 298 5.46 5.20 -3.90
CA LEU A 298 5.69 3.86 -4.43
C LEU A 298 4.68 2.89 -3.84
N ASN A 299 3.96 2.15 -4.69
CA ASN A 299 3.09 1.04 -4.29
C ASN A 299 2.22 1.39 -3.08
N ASN A 300 1.33 2.35 -3.27
CA ASN A 300 0.35 2.70 -2.24
C ASN A 300 -0.50 1.48 -1.87
N GLU A 301 -0.99 1.46 -0.62
CA GLU A 301 -1.94 0.45 -0.15
C GLU A 301 -1.38 -0.99 -0.22
N MET A 302 -0.10 -1.16 0.04
CA MET A 302 0.57 -2.45 -0.02
C MET A 302 0.02 -3.49 0.96
N ASN A 303 -0.66 -3.04 1.99
CA ASN A 303 -1.28 -3.87 3.01
C ASN A 303 -2.74 -4.25 2.68
N THR A 304 -3.10 -4.30 1.39
CA THR A 304 -4.40 -4.73 0.89
C THR A 304 -4.32 -6.04 0.10
N ASP A 305 -5.41 -6.43 -0.56
CA ASP A 305 -5.52 -7.66 -1.34
C ASP A 305 -5.82 -7.43 -2.83
N TRP A 306 -5.90 -6.17 -3.29
CA TRP A 306 -6.37 -5.85 -4.63
C TRP A 306 -5.28 -5.55 -5.66
N THR A 307 -4.00 -5.50 -5.25
CA THR A 307 -2.88 -5.22 -6.17
C THR A 307 -1.96 -6.42 -6.34
N SER A 308 -1.21 -6.48 -7.45
CA SER A 308 -0.21 -7.51 -7.68
C SER A 308 1.05 -7.38 -6.82
N TYR A 309 1.22 -6.28 -6.09
CA TYR A 309 2.34 -6.04 -5.17
C TYR A 309 1.94 -6.11 -3.70
N CYS A 310 0.69 -6.40 -3.40
CA CYS A 310 0.20 -6.43 -2.03
C CYS A 310 0.80 -7.59 -1.22
N GLY A 311 0.70 -7.50 0.10
CA GLY A 311 1.23 -8.49 1.02
C GLY A 311 0.77 -9.91 0.72
N LEU A 312 -0.50 -10.03 0.34
CA LEU A 312 -1.09 -11.29 -0.06
C LEU A 312 -0.35 -12.01 -1.19
N MET A 313 0.14 -11.25 -2.17
CA MET A 313 0.86 -11.77 -3.34
C MET A 313 2.35 -12.00 -3.05
N THR A 314 2.82 -11.66 -1.86
CA THR A 314 4.22 -11.79 -1.43
C THR A 314 4.35 -12.62 -0.16
N LEU A 315 3.65 -13.75 -0.09
CA LEU A 315 3.66 -14.67 1.04
C LEU A 315 3.25 -14.01 2.37
N ASN A 316 2.53 -12.89 2.30
CA ASN A 316 2.22 -12.00 3.43
C ASN A 316 3.49 -11.59 4.21
N ASP A 317 4.60 -11.52 3.52
CA ASP A 317 5.88 -11.13 4.10
C ASP A 317 6.21 -9.67 3.79
N PRO A 318 6.10 -8.77 4.76
CA PRO A 318 6.45 -7.36 4.59
C PRO A 318 7.89 -7.12 4.14
N ASP A 319 8.82 -8.03 4.46
CA ASP A 319 10.23 -7.86 4.11
C ASP A 319 10.46 -7.91 2.59
N ILE A 320 9.60 -8.59 1.84
CA ILE A 320 9.65 -8.60 0.38
C ILE A 320 9.33 -7.20 -0.17
N PHE A 321 8.32 -6.54 0.36
CA PHE A 321 8.01 -5.16 0.01
C PHE A 321 9.15 -4.21 0.41
N ILE A 322 9.65 -4.32 1.63
CA ILE A 322 10.74 -3.50 2.15
C ILE A 322 12.00 -3.65 1.28
N ALA A 323 12.37 -4.88 0.92
CA ALA A 323 13.52 -5.14 0.06
C ALA A 323 13.34 -4.53 -1.33
N THR A 324 12.14 -4.63 -1.89
CA THR A 324 11.81 -4.04 -3.20
C THR A 324 11.86 -2.52 -3.16
N TRP A 325 11.30 -1.89 -2.13
CA TRP A 325 11.40 -0.45 -1.90
C TRP A 325 12.85 0.01 -1.84
N ARG A 326 13.65 -0.63 -0.98
CA ARG A 326 15.06 -0.27 -0.79
C ARG A 326 15.89 -0.46 -2.05
N ARG A 327 15.57 -1.49 -2.86
CA ARG A 327 16.22 -1.69 -4.16
C ARG A 327 15.95 -0.52 -5.10
N LEU A 328 14.70 -0.09 -5.24
CA LEU A 328 14.37 1.05 -6.10
C LEU A 328 15.01 2.35 -5.59
N TYR A 329 14.94 2.58 -4.28
CA TYR A 329 15.58 3.73 -3.65
C TYR A 329 17.08 3.79 -3.97
N LYS A 330 17.76 2.65 -3.84
CA LYS A 330 19.18 2.53 -4.14
C LYS A 330 19.50 2.80 -5.62
N ILE A 331 18.68 2.30 -6.55
CA ILE A 331 18.85 2.59 -7.98
C ILE A 331 18.72 4.10 -8.23
N PHE A 332 17.76 4.77 -7.59
CA PHE A 332 17.60 6.23 -7.71
C PHE A 332 18.81 6.98 -7.16
N GLU A 333 19.34 6.55 -6.03
CA GLU A 333 20.55 7.12 -5.43
C GLU A 333 21.77 6.92 -6.34
N GLU A 334 21.98 5.73 -6.92
CA GLU A 334 23.06 5.41 -7.86
C GLU A 334 22.96 6.23 -9.16
N GLU A 335 21.75 6.47 -9.67
CA GLU A 335 21.52 7.34 -10.83
C GLU A 335 21.59 8.84 -10.48
N GLY A 336 21.75 9.18 -9.19
CA GLY A 336 21.88 10.53 -8.68
C GLY A 336 20.60 11.34 -8.79
N VAL A 337 19.46 10.74 -8.50
CA VAL A 337 18.17 11.45 -8.37
C VAL A 337 18.18 12.26 -7.10
N ASP A 338 18.02 13.59 -7.22
CA ASP A 338 18.15 14.54 -6.13
C ASP A 338 16.88 15.36 -5.85
N ASN A 339 15.76 14.93 -6.44
CA ASN A 339 14.52 15.70 -6.42
C ASN A 339 13.27 14.90 -5.98
N CYS A 340 13.45 13.73 -5.35
CA CYS A 340 12.35 12.91 -4.83
C CYS A 340 12.19 13.05 -3.32
N ILE A 341 10.94 13.24 -2.89
CA ILE A 341 10.46 13.11 -1.51
C ILE A 341 9.62 11.83 -1.47
N TRP A 342 10.14 10.79 -0.83
CA TRP A 342 9.52 9.46 -0.81
C TRP A 342 8.41 9.36 0.22
N ILE A 343 7.22 8.95 -0.23
CA ILE A 343 6.01 8.84 0.58
C ILE A 343 5.67 7.37 0.80
N PHE A 344 5.70 6.91 2.04
CA PHE A 344 5.18 5.60 2.43
C PHE A 344 3.69 5.74 2.75
N ASN A 345 2.82 5.00 2.02
CA ASN A 345 1.38 5.19 2.06
C ASN A 345 0.60 3.86 2.16
N PRO A 346 0.36 3.34 3.37
CA PRO A 346 -0.55 2.22 3.58
C PRO A 346 -2.02 2.65 3.56
N VAL A 347 -2.93 1.66 3.70
CA VAL A 347 -4.30 1.90 4.15
C VAL A 347 -4.41 1.72 5.66
N GLU A 348 -5.46 2.28 6.24
CA GLU A 348 -5.70 2.25 7.68
C GLU A 348 -5.85 0.82 8.23
N THR A 349 -6.53 -0.05 7.50
CA THR A 349 -6.81 -1.42 7.91
C THR A 349 -6.30 -2.40 6.87
N SER A 350 -5.40 -3.28 7.28
CA SER A 350 -4.86 -4.31 6.39
C SER A 350 -5.92 -5.29 5.94
N THR A 351 -5.90 -5.64 4.64
CA THR A 351 -6.79 -6.64 4.05
C THR A 351 -5.96 -7.61 3.18
N PRO A 352 -6.01 -8.91 3.41
CA PRO A 352 -6.65 -9.56 4.56
C PRO A 352 -6.03 -9.12 5.88
N PHE A 353 -6.83 -9.07 6.94
CA PHE A 353 -6.29 -8.77 8.26
C PHE A 353 -5.32 -9.88 8.66
N SER A 354 -4.09 -9.49 8.93
CA SER A 354 -3.06 -10.40 9.41
C SER A 354 -2.26 -9.70 10.49
N ASN A 355 -2.04 -10.40 11.60
CA ASN A 355 -1.32 -9.82 12.72
C ASN A 355 0.16 -9.53 12.42
N TRP A 356 0.72 -10.10 11.37
CA TRP A 356 2.10 -9.81 10.92
C TRP A 356 2.16 -8.92 9.67
N GLY A 357 1.03 -8.59 9.07
CA GLY A 357 0.88 -7.73 7.92
C GLY A 357 0.24 -6.39 8.26
N GLU A 358 0.40 -5.88 9.49
CA GLU A 358 -0.05 -4.53 9.84
C GLU A 358 0.66 -3.47 8.99
N ASP A 359 0.01 -2.34 8.82
CA ASP A 359 0.46 -1.20 8.02
C ASP A 359 1.95 -0.85 8.22
N MET A 360 2.36 -0.60 9.48
CA MET A 360 3.75 -0.23 9.79
C MET A 360 4.74 -1.40 9.72
N SER A 361 4.27 -2.63 9.55
CA SER A 361 5.16 -3.78 9.28
C SER A 361 5.85 -3.66 7.91
N TYR A 362 5.26 -2.91 6.98
CA TYR A 362 5.81 -2.64 5.65
C TYR A 362 6.74 -1.43 5.60
N PHE A 363 6.94 -0.72 6.71
CA PHE A 363 7.73 0.51 6.73
C PHE A 363 9.20 0.25 6.34
N PRO A 364 9.73 0.89 5.28
CA PRO A 364 11.05 0.59 4.74
C PRO A 364 12.22 1.00 5.63
N GLY A 365 11.97 1.84 6.60
CA GLY A 365 12.97 2.40 7.51
C GLY A 365 13.18 3.91 7.31
N ILE A 366 13.70 4.54 8.37
CA ILE A 366 13.87 6.00 8.47
C ILE A 366 14.81 6.61 7.42
N ASP A 367 15.74 5.82 6.88
CA ASP A 367 16.68 6.28 5.86
C ASP A 367 16.06 6.33 4.45
N TYR A 368 14.87 5.75 4.27
CA TYR A 368 14.26 5.52 2.96
C TYR A 368 12.92 6.24 2.76
N VAL A 369 12.44 6.98 3.77
CA VAL A 369 11.13 7.62 3.77
C VAL A 369 11.26 9.05 4.30
N GLN A 370 10.68 10.01 3.56
CA GLN A 370 10.69 11.42 3.95
C GLN A 370 9.30 11.95 4.33
N ALA A 371 8.23 11.28 3.88
CA ALA A 371 6.87 11.63 4.25
C ALA A 371 6.03 10.38 4.44
N LEU A 372 5.01 10.47 5.26
CA LEU A 372 4.01 9.43 5.42
C LEU A 372 2.71 9.85 4.74
N GLY A 373 1.93 8.87 4.32
CA GLY A 373 0.60 9.03 3.77
C GLY A 373 -0.34 7.98 4.32
N LEU A 374 -1.62 8.17 4.09
CA LEU A 374 -2.66 7.21 4.43
C LEU A 374 -3.79 7.34 3.43
N THR A 375 -4.16 6.24 2.79
CA THR A 375 -5.39 6.18 2.01
C THR A 375 -6.55 5.80 2.93
N ALA A 376 -7.63 6.59 2.88
CA ALA A 376 -8.89 6.28 3.54
C ALA A 376 -10.06 6.75 2.68
N TYR A 377 -11.04 5.88 2.53
CA TYR A 377 -12.27 6.16 1.79
C TYR A 377 -13.49 5.86 2.65
N GLU A 378 -14.42 6.77 2.59
CA GLU A 378 -15.77 6.56 3.12
C GLU A 378 -16.68 6.08 1.99
N ASP A 379 -16.89 4.78 1.93
CA ASP A 379 -17.81 4.16 0.98
C ASP A 379 -19.24 4.25 1.51
N ASN A 380 -19.85 5.40 1.31
CA ASN A 380 -21.16 5.68 1.89
C ASN A 380 -22.30 5.07 1.06
N ASN A 381 -22.33 3.75 1.01
CA ASN A 381 -23.40 2.96 0.38
C ASN A 381 -24.63 2.79 1.28
N SER A 382 -24.56 3.25 2.54
CA SER A 382 -25.67 3.23 3.47
C SER A 382 -26.51 4.52 3.40
N ASN A 383 -27.77 4.43 3.78
CA ASN A 383 -28.63 5.60 3.90
C ASN A 383 -28.34 6.50 5.12
N ASN A 384 -27.28 6.20 5.88
CA ASN A 384 -26.93 6.93 7.09
C ASN A 384 -25.99 8.10 6.77
N VAL A 385 -26.58 9.27 6.62
CA VAL A 385 -25.95 10.53 6.16
C VAL A 385 -24.92 11.10 7.16
N ASN A 386 -24.81 10.56 8.39
CA ASN A 386 -24.07 11.20 9.48
C ASN A 386 -23.00 10.33 10.14
N SER A 387 -22.72 9.12 9.62
CA SER A 387 -21.91 8.16 10.37
C SER A 387 -20.41 8.26 10.13
N PHE A 388 -19.96 8.90 9.04
CA PHE A 388 -18.57 8.89 8.65
C PHE A 388 -18.07 10.30 8.35
N THR A 389 -16.89 10.60 8.84
CA THR A 389 -16.28 11.93 8.71
C THR A 389 -14.78 11.78 8.50
N PHE A 390 -14.15 12.74 7.86
CA PHE A 390 -12.70 12.83 7.75
C PHE A 390 -12.01 12.66 9.12
N ARG A 391 -12.59 13.24 10.16
CA ARG A 391 -12.10 13.11 11.52
C ARG A 391 -12.04 11.65 11.99
N ASN A 392 -13.10 10.88 11.74
CA ASN A 392 -13.16 9.48 12.18
C ASN A 392 -12.07 8.62 11.51
N ASP A 393 -11.85 8.84 10.21
CA ASP A 393 -10.85 8.10 9.43
C ASP A 393 -9.43 8.32 9.97
N TYR A 394 -9.08 9.59 10.20
CA TYR A 394 -7.71 9.94 10.53
C TYR A 394 -7.40 9.99 12.03
N THR A 395 -8.37 10.30 12.90
CA THR A 395 -8.15 10.35 14.35
C THR A 395 -7.80 8.97 14.91
N ARG A 396 -8.49 7.92 14.45
CA ARG A 396 -8.23 6.55 14.92
C ARG A 396 -6.81 6.12 14.57
N TYR A 397 -6.38 6.40 13.36
CA TYR A 397 -5.01 6.09 12.92
C TYR A 397 -3.97 6.94 13.67
N TYR A 398 -4.22 8.22 13.84
CA TYR A 398 -3.41 9.12 14.66
C TYR A 398 -3.22 8.61 16.09
N GLU A 399 -4.28 8.19 16.76
CA GLU A 399 -4.20 7.68 18.13
C GLU A 399 -3.36 6.41 18.23
N LYS A 400 -3.41 5.55 17.21
CA LYS A 400 -2.61 4.32 17.12
C LYS A 400 -1.13 4.61 16.86
N ASN A 401 -0.82 5.63 16.08
CA ASN A 401 0.51 5.87 15.49
C ASN A 401 1.07 7.26 15.82
N LYS A 402 0.85 7.77 17.05
CA LYS A 402 1.26 9.14 17.45
C LYS A 402 2.72 9.45 17.20
N ASP A 403 3.61 8.52 17.44
CA ASP A 403 5.06 8.73 17.32
C ASP A 403 5.45 8.98 15.85
N SER A 404 5.00 8.13 14.93
CA SER A 404 5.23 8.34 13.50
C SER A 404 4.48 9.56 12.98
N TRP A 405 3.26 9.81 13.47
CA TRP A 405 2.47 10.97 13.08
C TRP A 405 3.13 12.29 13.44
N SER A 406 3.76 12.34 14.59
CA SER A 406 4.45 13.54 15.07
C SER A 406 5.82 13.76 14.41
N ALA A 407 6.48 12.69 13.97
CA ALA A 407 7.83 12.75 13.44
C ALA A 407 7.90 13.14 11.95
N TYR A 408 6.83 12.90 11.17
CA TYR A 408 6.84 13.07 9.72
C TYR A 408 5.81 14.10 9.24
N PRO A 409 6.09 14.80 8.13
CA PRO A 409 5.03 15.46 7.37
C PRO A 409 4.13 14.39 6.73
N TRP A 410 2.80 14.58 6.82
CA TRP A 410 1.82 13.69 6.22
C TRP A 410 1.29 14.28 4.93
N ILE A 411 1.37 13.48 3.87
CA ILE A 411 0.74 13.76 2.59
C ILE A 411 -0.38 12.74 2.43
N ILE A 412 -1.60 13.15 2.65
CA ILE A 412 -2.77 12.30 2.39
C ILE A 412 -2.94 12.23 0.89
N SER A 413 -2.19 11.32 0.29
CA SER A 413 -1.98 11.24 -1.16
C SER A 413 -3.22 10.82 -1.93
N GLU A 414 -4.19 10.26 -1.20
CA GLU A 414 -5.43 9.76 -1.79
C GLU A 414 -6.49 9.59 -0.70
N PHE A 415 -7.62 10.23 -0.86
CA PHE A 415 -8.79 10.06 0.00
C PHE A 415 -10.05 10.49 -0.72
N GLY A 416 -11.19 10.08 -0.23
CA GLY A 416 -12.49 10.48 -0.77
C GLY A 416 -13.67 10.05 0.10
N CYS A 417 -14.83 10.59 -0.23
CA CYS A 417 -16.10 10.14 0.34
C CYS A 417 -17.09 9.88 -0.80
N GLY A 418 -17.70 8.71 -0.80
CA GLY A 418 -18.65 8.32 -1.84
C GLY A 418 -19.95 9.13 -1.79
N ALA A 419 -20.43 9.54 -2.98
CA ALA A 419 -21.75 10.14 -3.16
C ALA A 419 -22.81 9.10 -3.52
N GLY A 420 -22.48 7.83 -3.47
CA GLY A 420 -23.33 6.70 -3.84
C GLY A 420 -22.60 5.73 -4.77
N GLY A 421 -23.35 5.02 -5.56
CA GLY A 421 -22.86 3.91 -6.35
C GLY A 421 -23.09 2.59 -5.63
N ASN A 422 -23.21 1.52 -6.36
CA ASN A 422 -23.30 0.15 -5.90
C ASN A 422 -23.21 -0.81 -7.09
N ALA A 423 -23.20 -2.10 -6.84
CA ALA A 423 -23.14 -3.11 -7.90
C ALA A 423 -24.31 -3.03 -8.92
N SER A 424 -25.42 -2.36 -8.58
CA SER A 424 -26.54 -2.10 -9.50
C SER A 424 -26.34 -0.85 -10.37
N GLY A 425 -25.34 0.00 -10.05
CA GLY A 425 -24.99 1.19 -10.81
C GLY A 425 -25.81 2.44 -10.46
N GLU A 426 -26.40 2.50 -9.26
CA GLU A 426 -27.09 3.70 -8.78
C GLU A 426 -26.09 4.84 -8.59
N ARG A 427 -26.43 6.02 -9.07
CA ARG A 427 -25.59 7.22 -8.99
C ARG A 427 -26.17 8.21 -7.99
N TYR A 428 -25.26 9.02 -7.38
CA TYR A 428 -25.61 10.18 -6.56
C TYR A 428 -26.60 9.92 -5.44
N ARG A 429 -26.53 8.72 -4.89
CA ARG A 429 -27.46 8.27 -3.85
C ARG A 429 -27.29 9.05 -2.54
N ASN A 430 -26.07 9.47 -2.22
CA ASN A 430 -25.70 10.10 -0.95
C ASN A 430 -24.91 11.41 -1.13
N GLN A 431 -25.29 12.26 -2.07
CA GLN A 431 -24.63 13.57 -2.28
C GLN A 431 -24.61 14.43 -0.99
N ALA A 432 -25.67 14.38 -0.19
CA ALA A 432 -25.71 15.09 1.08
C ALA A 432 -24.65 14.60 2.07
N SER A 433 -24.36 13.31 2.08
CA SER A 433 -23.30 12.71 2.89
C SER A 433 -21.92 13.20 2.45
N GLN A 434 -21.63 13.16 1.16
CA GLN A 434 -20.38 13.68 0.61
C GLN A 434 -20.22 15.19 0.93
N ALA A 435 -21.26 15.97 0.77
CA ALA A 435 -21.22 17.40 1.10
C ALA A 435 -21.00 17.65 2.60
N ASN A 436 -21.59 16.83 3.48
CA ASN A 436 -21.39 16.93 4.92
C ASN A 436 -19.96 16.50 5.33
N TYR A 437 -19.42 15.47 4.68
CA TYR A 437 -18.04 15.06 4.88
C TYR A 437 -17.08 16.22 4.55
N VAL A 438 -17.23 16.84 3.39
CA VAL A 438 -16.40 17.98 2.96
C VAL A 438 -16.55 19.17 3.89
N LYS A 439 -17.78 19.52 4.29
CA LYS A 439 -18.04 20.62 5.24
C LYS A 439 -17.41 20.35 6.61
N GLY A 440 -17.56 19.14 7.14
CA GLY A 440 -16.98 18.74 8.42
C GLY A 440 -15.45 18.76 8.38
N MET A 441 -14.87 18.24 7.30
CA MET A 441 -13.43 18.28 7.07
C MET A 441 -12.90 19.72 7.12
N PHE A 442 -13.46 20.63 6.33
CA PHE A 442 -13.00 22.02 6.32
C PHE A 442 -13.30 22.76 7.62
N ALA A 443 -14.34 22.41 8.36
CA ALA A 443 -14.55 22.95 9.70
C ALA A 443 -13.40 22.57 10.63
N ASP A 444 -12.95 21.32 10.61
CA ASP A 444 -11.79 20.88 11.40
C ASP A 444 -10.49 21.56 10.95
N PHE A 445 -10.25 21.68 9.66
CA PHE A 445 -9.06 22.38 9.13
C PHE A 445 -9.05 23.88 9.47
N ASN A 446 -10.20 24.52 9.55
CA ASN A 446 -10.31 25.92 10.01
C ASN A 446 -10.08 26.07 11.51
N ASP A 447 -10.26 25.01 12.27
CA ASP A 447 -10.04 24.94 13.73
C ASP A 447 -8.85 24.00 14.06
N ARG A 448 -7.84 24.03 13.23
CA ARG A 448 -6.70 23.11 13.25
C ARG A 448 -5.98 23.03 14.59
N GLU A 449 -5.94 24.15 15.34
CA GLU A 449 -5.29 24.23 16.64
C GLU A 449 -5.94 23.31 17.68
N ASN A 450 -7.23 23.08 17.55
CA ASN A 450 -8.00 22.18 18.42
C ASN A 450 -8.04 20.73 17.91
N HIS A 451 -7.41 20.45 16.76
CA HIS A 451 -7.37 19.14 16.14
C HIS A 451 -5.93 18.65 15.92
N PRO A 452 -5.28 18.03 16.94
CA PRO A 452 -3.87 17.62 16.88
C PRO A 452 -3.52 16.70 15.70
N TYR A 453 -4.46 15.85 15.27
CA TYR A 453 -4.26 14.95 14.13
C TYR A 453 -4.04 15.71 12.80
N LEU A 454 -4.48 16.96 12.69
CA LEU A 454 -4.29 17.78 11.49
C LEU A 454 -2.92 18.48 11.42
N GLN A 455 -2.22 18.64 12.53
CA GLN A 455 -1.05 19.52 12.62
C GLN A 455 0.06 19.11 11.64
N ASN A 456 0.25 17.81 11.41
CA ASN A 456 1.25 17.29 10.50
C ASN A 456 0.71 16.90 9.12
N ILE A 457 -0.58 17.08 8.83
CA ILE A 457 -1.10 16.93 7.47
C ILE A 457 -0.71 18.16 6.66
N LYS A 458 0.32 18.01 5.82
CA LYS A 458 0.91 19.08 5.02
C LYS A 458 0.40 19.12 3.58
N GLY A 459 -0.11 18.00 3.10
CA GLY A 459 -0.77 17.89 1.80
C GLY A 459 -1.93 16.92 1.85
N ALA A 460 -2.95 17.15 1.03
CA ALA A 460 -4.08 16.23 0.88
C ALA A 460 -4.65 16.28 -0.55
N VAL A 461 -4.89 15.12 -1.12
CA VAL A 461 -5.33 14.95 -2.51
C VAL A 461 -6.65 14.20 -2.55
N TRP A 462 -7.69 14.88 -2.96
CA TRP A 462 -8.99 14.24 -3.18
C TRP A 462 -8.96 13.41 -4.46
N PHE A 463 -9.41 12.16 -4.37
CA PHE A 463 -9.59 11.30 -5.53
C PHE A 463 -10.98 11.55 -6.15
N SER A 464 -11.04 12.49 -7.13
CA SER A 464 -12.26 12.85 -7.81
C SER A 464 -12.46 12.00 -9.09
N ALA A 465 -12.69 10.72 -8.86
CA ALA A 465 -12.97 9.74 -9.91
C ALA A 465 -13.97 8.70 -9.41
N ASN A 466 -14.53 7.91 -10.31
CA ASN A 466 -15.52 6.90 -10.00
C ASN A 466 -14.96 5.51 -10.31
N ASP A 467 -15.31 4.54 -9.48
CA ASP A 467 -15.05 3.13 -9.75
C ASP A 467 -16.18 2.52 -10.56
N TYR A 468 -15.80 1.70 -11.52
CA TYR A 468 -16.74 1.06 -12.43
C TYR A 468 -16.55 -0.45 -12.42
N THR A 469 -17.66 -1.19 -12.52
CA THR A 469 -17.63 -2.60 -12.86
C THR A 469 -17.12 -2.80 -14.28
N THR A 470 -16.73 -4.03 -14.64
CA THR A 470 -16.32 -4.40 -16.01
C THR A 470 -17.37 -4.10 -17.08
N ASN A 471 -18.66 -4.04 -16.70
CA ASN A 471 -19.76 -3.68 -17.58
C ASN A 471 -20.15 -2.19 -17.51
N GLY A 472 -19.31 -1.34 -16.91
CA GLY A 472 -19.46 0.11 -16.90
C GLY A 472 -20.47 0.68 -15.90
N LYS A 473 -20.93 -0.12 -14.92
CA LYS A 473 -21.76 0.39 -13.83
C LYS A 473 -20.89 1.05 -12.75
N VAL A 474 -21.34 2.16 -12.19
CA VAL A 474 -20.67 2.85 -11.09
C VAL A 474 -20.81 2.02 -9.81
N VAL A 475 -19.68 1.65 -9.22
CA VAL A 475 -19.63 0.97 -7.93
C VAL A 475 -19.49 1.99 -6.81
N ASN A 476 -18.46 2.83 -6.88
CA ASN A 476 -18.21 3.91 -5.94
C ASN A 476 -18.09 5.24 -6.70
N GLN A 477 -18.61 6.28 -6.11
CA GLN A 477 -18.68 7.58 -6.74
C GLN A 477 -18.05 8.65 -5.87
N TYR A 478 -16.77 8.92 -6.13
CA TYR A 478 -15.96 9.90 -5.39
C TYR A 478 -15.85 11.25 -6.09
N GLU A 479 -16.38 11.36 -7.30
CA GLU A 479 -16.30 12.58 -8.09
C GLU A 479 -17.02 13.75 -7.41
N LEU A 480 -16.28 14.86 -7.17
CA LEU A 480 -16.82 16.06 -6.51
C LEU A 480 -17.61 16.96 -7.45
N VAL A 481 -17.23 16.96 -8.72
CA VAL A 481 -17.82 17.83 -9.72
C VAL A 481 -18.47 16.98 -10.79
N ILE A 482 -19.73 17.23 -10.96
CA ILE A 482 -20.56 16.56 -11.94
C ILE A 482 -20.77 17.51 -13.07
N ASP A 483 -20.30 17.14 -14.25
CA ASP A 483 -20.72 17.79 -15.48
C ASP A 483 -22.24 17.50 -15.70
N LYS A 484 -23.05 18.54 -15.69
CA LYS A 484 -24.49 18.45 -15.93
C LYS A 484 -24.77 18.14 -17.40
#